data_17e63c522a00b8ba580c7264b9a3e45b
#
_entry.id   17e63c522a00b8ba580c7264b9a3e45b
#
_cell.length_a   1.000
_cell.length_b   1.000
_cell.length_c   1.000
_cell.angle_alpha   90.00
_cell.angle_beta   90.00
_cell.angle_gamma   90.00
#
_symmetry.space_group_name_H-M   'P 1'
#
loop_
_entity.id
_entity.type
_entity.pdbx_description
1 polymer ?
#
loop_
_entity_poly.entity_id
_entity_poly.type
_entity_poly.pdbx_seq_one_letter_code
_entity_poly.pdbx_strand_id
1 'polypeptide(L)'
;MRRMYESAGQIRNLLGRKIKMKIRKLETGEKLNTRKLYEEVFSEDSKDFVDYYYEEKVKDNQIYVVEEDGEIQAMLHLNPYELAVNGSRKDVNYIVAVATRKSYRKRGFMAGMLKQALNDMYADGETFTFLMPASESIYLPFDFRTVYEQNRAYYDPEAEVEEGTDVTDASVEDAEKMAVYMEGRLSQSYQVYAKRNTAYYERLIKEYASDGGTLKIYKKEGAVTDIKIAAEAEEVDGEKPKIMIRIIDVRRMLMSLRLKTFMGTCFTVTDPVIKENNRCVMITGTEFSGVMLMDGKPENSEGTLTVAALTSL
;
A
#
# COMPACT_ATOMS: atom_id res chain seq x y z
N MET A 1 -3.83 -14.21 30.67
CA MET A 1 -5.17 -13.60 30.66
C MET A 1 -5.28 -12.71 29.42
N ARG A 2 -5.80 -13.25 28.30
CA ARG A 2 -6.00 -12.51 27.04
C ARG A 2 -7.28 -11.69 27.18
N ARG A 3 -7.21 -10.37 27.28
CA ARG A 3 -8.36 -9.49 27.09
C ARG A 3 -8.55 -9.27 25.59
N MET A 4 -9.60 -9.82 25.03
CA MET A 4 -10.10 -9.48 23.69
C MET A 4 -10.59 -8.03 23.74
N TYR A 5 -9.95 -7.13 23.01
CA TYR A 5 -10.48 -5.79 22.77
C TYR A 5 -11.53 -5.87 21.66
N GLU A 6 -12.79 -5.86 22.05
CA GLU A 6 -13.91 -5.61 21.13
C GLU A 6 -13.99 -4.11 20.83
N SER A 7 -13.50 -3.68 19.67
CA SER A 7 -13.77 -2.32 19.17
C SER A 7 -15.18 -2.27 18.56
N ALA A 8 -16.16 -1.83 19.37
CA ALA A 8 -17.54 -1.67 18.93
C ALA A 8 -17.73 -0.31 18.24
N GLY A 9 -17.66 -0.27 16.91
CA GLY A 9 -18.20 0.83 16.12
C GLY A 9 -19.73 0.84 16.20
N GLN A 10 -20.34 1.87 16.77
CA GLN A 10 -21.79 1.96 16.90
C GLN A 10 -22.37 2.83 15.79
N ILE A 11 -23.20 2.26 14.92
CA ILE A 11 -23.99 2.96 13.90
C ILE A 11 -25.47 2.88 14.29
N ARG A 12 -26.22 3.99 14.22
CA ARG A 12 -27.68 3.99 14.38
C ARG A 12 -28.37 3.89 13.02
N ASN A 13 -29.28 2.95 12.85
CA ASN A 13 -30.19 2.92 11.71
C ASN A 13 -31.48 3.69 12.01
N LEU A 14 -32.34 3.90 11.00
CA LEU A 14 -33.65 4.59 11.08
C LEU A 14 -34.66 3.97 12.08
N LEU A 15 -34.38 2.80 12.65
CA LEU A 15 -35.21 2.08 13.61
C LEU A 15 -34.62 2.03 15.03
N GLY A 16 -33.55 2.78 15.30
CA GLY A 16 -32.96 2.91 16.65
C GLY A 16 -32.24 1.66 17.18
N ARG A 17 -32.08 0.59 16.40
CA ARG A 17 -31.31 -0.58 16.79
C ARG A 17 -29.79 -0.32 16.53
N LYS A 18 -28.99 -0.48 17.58
CA LYS A 18 -27.53 -0.51 17.45
C LYS A 18 -27.15 -1.81 16.75
N ILE A 19 -26.83 -1.74 15.44
CA ILE A 19 -26.24 -2.87 14.74
C ILE A 19 -24.77 -2.91 15.15
N LYS A 20 -24.36 -3.99 15.83
CA LYS A 20 -22.94 -4.25 16.12
C LYS A 20 -22.31 -4.76 14.82
N MET A 21 -21.61 -3.88 14.11
CA MET A 21 -20.85 -4.24 12.93
C MET A 21 -19.80 -5.27 13.33
N LYS A 22 -19.85 -6.46 12.74
CA LYS A 22 -18.86 -7.52 12.99
C LYS A 22 -17.84 -7.49 11.87
N ILE A 23 -16.67 -6.92 12.19
CA ILE A 23 -15.50 -6.98 11.30
C ILE A 23 -14.67 -8.18 11.71
N ARG A 24 -14.21 -8.95 10.73
CA ARG A 24 -13.26 -10.03 10.97
C ARG A 24 -12.24 -10.14 9.86
N LYS A 25 -11.09 -10.69 10.20
CA LYS A 25 -10.06 -11.12 9.27
C LYS A 25 -10.37 -12.54 8.82
N LEU A 26 -10.27 -12.81 7.52
CA LEU A 26 -10.53 -14.14 6.96
C LEU A 26 -9.35 -15.07 7.21
N GLU A 27 -9.66 -16.33 7.47
CA GLU A 27 -8.69 -17.42 7.42
C GLU A 27 -8.32 -17.76 5.97
N THR A 28 -7.17 -18.43 5.77
CA THR A 28 -6.65 -18.71 4.42
C THR A 28 -7.67 -19.44 3.54
N GLY A 29 -8.39 -20.44 4.08
CA GLY A 29 -9.39 -21.20 3.33
C GLY A 29 -10.68 -20.46 2.99
N GLU A 30 -10.91 -19.28 3.58
CA GLU A 30 -12.13 -18.48 3.39
C GLU A 30 -11.97 -17.36 2.36
N LYS A 31 -10.74 -17.04 1.94
CA LYS A 31 -10.43 -15.87 1.11
C LYS A 31 -11.19 -15.85 -0.21
N LEU A 32 -11.41 -17.01 -0.82
CA LEU A 32 -12.20 -17.16 -2.05
C LEU A 32 -13.66 -16.71 -1.90
N ASN A 33 -14.20 -16.65 -0.69
CA ASN A 33 -15.58 -16.20 -0.44
C ASN A 33 -15.78 -14.72 -0.79
N THR A 34 -14.70 -13.94 -0.95
CA THR A 34 -14.76 -12.52 -1.35
C THR A 34 -14.92 -12.34 -2.86
N ARG A 35 -14.66 -13.38 -3.67
CA ARG A 35 -14.64 -13.30 -5.13
C ARG A 35 -15.98 -12.79 -5.71
N LYS A 36 -17.11 -13.27 -5.20
CA LYS A 36 -18.43 -12.83 -5.66
C LYS A 36 -18.61 -11.31 -5.49
N LEU A 37 -18.18 -10.74 -4.35
CA LEU A 37 -18.25 -9.30 -4.11
C LEU A 37 -17.24 -8.53 -4.96
N TYR A 38 -16.06 -9.10 -5.21
CA TYR A 38 -15.06 -8.54 -6.10
C TYR A 38 -15.63 -8.34 -7.50
N GLU A 39 -16.11 -9.41 -8.12
CA GLU A 39 -16.70 -9.41 -9.47
C GLU A 39 -17.93 -8.48 -9.58
N GLU A 40 -18.73 -8.35 -8.50
CA GLU A 40 -19.87 -7.42 -8.46
C GLU A 40 -19.43 -5.94 -8.48
N VAL A 41 -18.33 -5.60 -7.79
CA VAL A 41 -17.93 -4.20 -7.59
C VAL A 41 -16.90 -3.73 -8.61
N PHE A 42 -16.01 -4.62 -9.05
CA PHE A 42 -14.98 -4.37 -10.06
C PHE A 42 -15.33 -5.09 -11.37
N SER A 43 -16.49 -4.75 -11.90
CA SER A 43 -17.09 -5.42 -13.08
C SER A 43 -16.37 -5.12 -14.38
N GLU A 44 -15.48 -4.14 -14.41
CA GLU A 44 -14.59 -3.79 -15.52
C GLU A 44 -13.37 -4.70 -15.61
N ASP A 45 -12.97 -5.35 -14.50
CA ASP A 45 -11.85 -6.27 -14.51
C ASP A 45 -12.18 -7.53 -15.34
N SER A 46 -11.25 -7.95 -16.19
CA SER A 46 -11.43 -9.14 -17.01
C SER A 46 -11.53 -10.40 -16.15
N LYS A 47 -12.22 -11.43 -16.67
CA LYS A 47 -12.28 -12.72 -15.98
C LYS A 47 -10.89 -13.30 -15.74
N ASP A 48 -9.99 -13.18 -16.69
CA ASP A 48 -8.65 -13.74 -16.63
C ASP A 48 -7.80 -12.99 -15.58
N PHE A 49 -7.97 -11.66 -15.46
CA PHE A 49 -7.36 -10.90 -14.37
C PHE A 49 -7.91 -11.31 -12.99
N VAL A 50 -9.23 -11.48 -12.85
CA VAL A 50 -9.83 -11.93 -11.58
C VAL A 50 -9.34 -13.33 -11.22
N ASP A 51 -9.24 -14.25 -12.18
CA ASP A 51 -8.67 -15.59 -11.97
C ASP A 51 -7.22 -15.48 -11.46
N TYR A 52 -6.37 -14.70 -12.15
CA TYR A 52 -5.00 -14.41 -11.71
C TYR A 52 -4.95 -13.83 -10.30
N TYR A 53 -5.77 -12.81 -10.00
CA TYR A 53 -5.79 -12.15 -8.70
C TYR A 53 -6.07 -13.14 -7.56
N TYR A 54 -7.08 -13.99 -7.72
CA TYR A 54 -7.46 -14.99 -6.72
C TYR A 54 -6.51 -16.19 -6.66
N GLU A 55 -5.84 -16.52 -7.76
CA GLU A 55 -4.85 -17.59 -7.81
C GLU A 55 -3.46 -17.16 -7.30
N GLU A 56 -3.05 -15.91 -7.49
CA GLU A 56 -1.69 -15.47 -7.19
C GLU A 56 -1.60 -14.43 -6.07
N LYS A 57 -2.41 -13.36 -6.11
CA LYS A 57 -2.33 -12.26 -5.12
C LYS A 57 -2.97 -12.61 -3.78
N VAL A 58 -4.03 -13.40 -3.80
CA VAL A 58 -4.78 -13.78 -2.59
C VAL A 58 -4.03 -14.80 -1.74
N LYS A 59 -3.02 -15.49 -2.25
CA LYS A 59 -2.23 -16.50 -1.51
C LYS A 59 -1.66 -15.96 -0.19
N ASP A 60 -1.03 -14.80 -0.22
CA ASP A 60 -0.26 -14.23 0.89
C ASP A 60 -0.86 -12.94 1.48
N ASN A 61 -1.97 -12.46 0.95
CA ASN A 61 -2.64 -11.27 1.47
C ASN A 61 -3.43 -11.54 2.76
N GLN A 62 -3.88 -10.45 3.39
CA GLN A 62 -4.84 -10.48 4.49
C GLN A 62 -6.14 -9.83 4.02
N ILE A 63 -7.27 -10.37 4.44
CA ILE A 63 -8.58 -9.85 4.01
C ILE A 63 -9.45 -9.58 5.23
N TYR A 64 -9.94 -8.34 5.34
CA TYR A 64 -10.94 -7.94 6.31
C TYR A 64 -12.31 -7.88 5.64
N VAL A 65 -13.32 -8.37 6.34
CA VAL A 65 -14.70 -8.38 5.83
C VAL A 65 -15.69 -7.91 6.86
N VAL A 66 -16.83 -7.42 6.36
CA VAL A 66 -18.07 -7.28 7.12
C VAL A 66 -19.07 -8.26 6.56
N GLU A 67 -19.56 -9.14 7.42
CA GLU A 67 -20.64 -10.08 7.10
C GLU A 67 -21.96 -9.62 7.71
N GLU A 68 -23.01 -9.62 6.91
CA GLU A 68 -24.39 -9.37 7.32
C GLU A 68 -25.31 -10.26 6.47
N ASP A 69 -26.34 -10.81 7.08
CA ASP A 69 -27.29 -11.72 6.43
C ASP A 69 -26.67 -12.98 5.81
N GLY A 70 -25.55 -13.46 6.38
CA GLY A 70 -24.84 -14.66 5.93
C GLY A 70 -23.96 -14.48 4.69
N GLU A 71 -23.81 -13.26 4.21
CA GLU A 71 -22.96 -12.91 3.07
C GLU A 71 -21.92 -11.83 3.42
N ILE A 72 -20.82 -11.80 2.69
CA ILE A 72 -19.83 -10.71 2.74
C ILE A 72 -20.43 -9.50 2.03
N GLN A 73 -20.59 -8.40 2.76
CA GLN A 73 -21.15 -7.15 2.26
C GLN A 73 -20.10 -6.07 2.02
N ALA A 74 -18.94 -6.21 2.66
CA ALA A 74 -17.79 -5.34 2.42
C ALA A 74 -16.49 -6.10 2.63
N MET A 75 -15.44 -5.69 1.93
CA MET A 75 -14.10 -6.26 2.02
C MET A 75 -13.02 -5.18 1.88
N LEU A 76 -11.85 -5.48 2.41
CA LEU A 76 -10.61 -4.73 2.28
C LEU A 76 -9.45 -5.72 2.26
N HIS A 77 -8.63 -5.69 1.22
CA HIS A 77 -7.48 -6.56 1.07
C HIS A 77 -6.18 -5.81 1.42
N LEU A 78 -5.24 -6.51 2.01
CA LEU A 78 -3.90 -6.06 2.34
C LEU A 78 -2.88 -6.96 1.64
N ASN A 79 -2.25 -6.45 0.61
CA ASN A 79 -1.19 -7.17 -0.10
C ASN A 79 0.17 -6.83 0.50
N PRO A 80 0.98 -7.82 0.90
CA PRO A 80 2.29 -7.57 1.49
C PRO A 80 3.28 -7.04 0.45
N TYR A 81 4.07 -6.04 0.85
CA TYR A 81 5.17 -5.48 0.09
C TYR A 81 6.43 -5.37 0.95
N GLU A 82 7.56 -5.65 0.35
CA GLU A 82 8.86 -5.33 0.90
C GLU A 82 9.37 -4.05 0.27
N LEU A 83 9.66 -3.04 1.09
CA LEU A 83 10.23 -1.78 0.63
C LEU A 83 11.65 -1.59 1.18
N ALA A 84 12.52 -0.99 0.37
CA ALA A 84 13.74 -0.36 0.85
C ALA A 84 13.40 1.08 1.28
N VAL A 85 13.81 1.45 2.48
CA VAL A 85 13.67 2.82 3.02
C VAL A 85 15.01 3.24 3.59
N ASN A 86 15.69 4.16 2.93
CA ASN A 86 17.04 4.58 3.29
C ASN A 86 18.03 3.41 3.49
N GLY A 87 17.91 2.36 2.66
CA GLY A 87 18.72 1.15 2.73
C GLY A 87 18.25 0.11 3.76
N SER A 88 17.24 0.40 4.57
CA SER A 88 16.64 -0.56 5.50
C SER A 88 15.41 -1.22 4.90
N ARG A 89 15.22 -2.51 5.18
CA ARG A 89 14.01 -3.24 4.79
C ARG A 89 12.83 -2.85 5.67
N LYS A 90 11.68 -2.63 5.04
CA LYS A 90 10.38 -2.47 5.69
C LYS A 90 9.36 -3.38 5.03
N ASP A 91 8.73 -4.21 5.84
CA ASP A 91 7.57 -4.98 5.42
C ASP A 91 6.33 -4.10 5.71
N VAL A 92 5.53 -3.86 4.68
CA VAL A 92 4.35 -2.99 4.74
C VAL A 92 3.21 -3.63 3.95
N ASN A 93 1.99 -3.21 4.22
CA ASN A 93 0.83 -3.65 3.46
C ASN A 93 0.34 -2.57 2.49
N TYR A 94 0.03 -2.99 1.27
CA TYR A 94 -0.69 -2.22 0.26
C TYR A 94 -2.19 -2.48 0.40
N ILE A 95 -2.97 -1.43 0.62
CA ILE A 95 -4.43 -1.53 0.72
C ILE A 95 -5.03 -1.54 -0.69
N VAL A 96 -5.79 -2.58 -1.00
CA VAL A 96 -6.39 -2.79 -2.32
C VAL A 96 -7.75 -3.47 -2.20
N ALA A 97 -8.51 -3.52 -3.29
CA ALA A 97 -9.82 -4.18 -3.37
C ALA A 97 -10.77 -3.77 -2.23
N VAL A 98 -10.83 -2.47 -1.93
CA VAL A 98 -11.72 -1.92 -0.92
C VAL A 98 -13.11 -1.77 -1.52
N ALA A 99 -14.01 -2.68 -1.17
CA ALA A 99 -15.34 -2.76 -1.74
C ALA A 99 -16.43 -2.80 -0.68
N THR A 100 -17.57 -2.22 -1.02
CA THR A 100 -18.83 -2.35 -0.26
C THR A 100 -19.97 -2.47 -1.25
N ARG A 101 -20.77 -3.54 -1.09
CA ARG A 101 -21.96 -3.79 -1.92
C ARG A 101 -22.85 -2.56 -1.94
N LYS A 102 -23.37 -2.19 -3.09
CA LYS A 102 -24.08 -0.93 -3.33
C LYS A 102 -25.21 -0.66 -2.30
N SER A 103 -25.99 -1.67 -1.96
CA SER A 103 -27.11 -1.60 -0.98
C SER A 103 -26.64 -1.42 0.48
N TYR A 104 -25.36 -1.64 0.76
CA TYR A 104 -24.75 -1.54 2.09
C TYR A 104 -23.82 -0.34 2.25
N ARG A 105 -23.66 0.49 1.20
CA ARG A 105 -22.85 1.73 1.25
C ARG A 105 -23.45 2.73 2.25
N LYS A 106 -22.63 3.69 2.70
CA LYS A 106 -22.97 4.74 3.68
C LYS A 106 -23.34 4.24 5.08
N ARG A 107 -23.07 2.96 5.39
CA ARG A 107 -23.27 2.36 6.72
C ARG A 107 -21.98 2.35 7.56
N GLY A 108 -20.88 2.90 7.07
CA GLY A 108 -19.60 2.98 7.77
C GLY A 108 -18.75 1.69 7.71
N PHE A 109 -19.10 0.70 6.90
CA PHE A 109 -18.38 -0.58 6.81
C PHE A 109 -16.91 -0.39 6.38
N MET A 110 -16.67 0.35 5.31
CA MET A 110 -15.33 0.70 4.85
C MET A 110 -14.53 1.39 5.95
N ALA A 111 -15.10 2.41 6.60
CA ALA A 111 -14.42 3.15 7.66
C ALA A 111 -14.08 2.26 8.87
N GLY A 112 -14.97 1.34 9.22
CA GLY A 112 -14.74 0.38 10.30
C GLY A 112 -13.60 -0.58 9.98
N MET A 113 -13.61 -1.22 8.79
CA MET A 113 -12.57 -2.13 8.35
C MET A 113 -11.21 -1.43 8.26
N LEU A 114 -11.18 -0.23 7.67
CA LEU A 114 -9.94 0.53 7.53
C LEU A 114 -9.34 0.87 8.89
N LYS A 115 -10.15 1.36 9.85
CA LYS A 115 -9.68 1.63 11.22
C LYS A 115 -9.16 0.38 11.92
N GLN A 116 -9.84 -0.76 11.77
CA GLN A 116 -9.37 -2.03 12.33
C GLN A 116 -8.03 -2.43 11.71
N ALA A 117 -7.92 -2.43 10.38
CA ALA A 117 -6.70 -2.78 9.66
C ALA A 117 -5.51 -1.88 10.07
N LEU A 118 -5.72 -0.56 10.19
CA LEU A 118 -4.67 0.38 10.61
C LEU A 118 -4.17 0.10 12.04
N ASN A 119 -5.07 -0.25 12.98
CA ASN A 119 -4.66 -0.61 14.34
C ASN A 119 -3.96 -1.97 14.40
N ASP A 120 -4.38 -2.94 13.60
CA ASP A 120 -3.72 -4.24 13.51
C ASP A 120 -2.31 -4.11 12.89
N MET A 121 -2.15 -3.30 11.83
CA MET A 121 -0.83 -2.95 11.27
C MET A 121 0.09 -2.32 12.32
N TYR A 122 -0.44 -1.42 13.17
CA TYR A 122 0.33 -0.85 14.29
C TYR A 122 0.78 -1.94 15.27
N ALA A 123 -0.12 -2.85 15.65
CA ALA A 123 0.19 -3.96 16.54
C ALA A 123 1.23 -4.93 15.94
N ASP A 124 1.20 -5.12 14.62
CA ASP A 124 2.16 -5.92 13.85
C ASP A 124 3.50 -5.18 13.62
N GLY A 125 3.59 -3.90 14.00
CA GLY A 125 4.82 -3.10 13.95
C GLY A 125 5.14 -2.50 12.59
N GLU A 126 4.16 -2.31 11.73
CA GLU A 126 4.33 -1.64 10.45
C GLU A 126 4.64 -0.15 10.63
N THR A 127 5.45 0.40 9.74
CA THR A 127 5.86 1.81 9.79
C THR A 127 4.84 2.72 9.12
N PHE A 128 4.37 2.34 7.95
CA PHE A 128 3.37 3.04 7.14
C PHE A 128 2.65 2.05 6.23
N THR A 129 1.53 2.48 5.68
CA THR A 129 0.79 1.76 4.63
C THR A 129 0.56 2.68 3.45
N PHE A 130 0.23 2.12 2.29
CA PHE A 130 -0.02 2.89 1.08
C PHE A 130 -1.15 2.30 0.25
N LEU A 131 -1.68 3.11 -0.66
CA LEU A 131 -2.73 2.70 -1.60
C LEU A 131 -2.70 3.57 -2.86
N MET A 132 -3.32 3.08 -3.93
CA MET A 132 -3.73 3.86 -5.09
C MET A 132 -5.22 4.17 -4.94
N PRO A 133 -5.62 5.44 -4.78
CA PRO A 133 -7.01 5.77 -4.53
C PRO A 133 -7.84 5.79 -5.82
N ALA A 134 -9.03 5.20 -5.80
CA ALA A 134 -10.05 5.50 -6.82
C ALA A 134 -10.51 6.99 -6.74
N SER A 135 -10.46 7.57 -5.53
CA SER A 135 -10.63 9.00 -5.25
C SER A 135 -9.94 9.35 -3.95
N GLU A 136 -9.09 10.37 -3.95
CA GLU A 136 -8.36 10.84 -2.76
C GLU A 136 -9.32 11.21 -1.60
N SER A 137 -10.47 11.79 -1.93
CA SER A 137 -11.48 12.22 -0.95
C SER A 137 -11.99 11.11 -0.03
N ILE A 138 -11.89 9.85 -0.45
CA ILE A 138 -12.30 8.69 0.34
C ILE A 138 -11.33 8.46 1.50
N TYR A 139 -10.03 8.72 1.30
CA TYR A 139 -8.95 8.35 2.23
C TYR A 139 -8.39 9.54 3.03
N LEU A 140 -8.58 10.77 2.55
CA LEU A 140 -8.19 11.99 3.29
C LEU A 140 -8.73 12.04 4.73
N PRO A 141 -10.00 11.62 5.04
CA PRO A 141 -10.52 11.60 6.42
C PRO A 141 -9.82 10.59 7.35
N PHE A 142 -8.99 9.70 6.80
CA PHE A 142 -8.19 8.72 7.54
C PHE A 142 -6.71 9.07 7.57
N ASP A 143 -6.37 10.34 7.32
CA ASP A 143 -5.02 10.90 7.35
C ASP A 143 -4.07 10.35 6.26
N PHE A 144 -4.60 9.76 5.19
CA PHE A 144 -3.79 9.49 4.00
C PHE A 144 -3.48 10.78 3.25
N ARG A 145 -2.28 10.86 2.68
CA ARG A 145 -1.84 11.98 1.85
C ARG A 145 -1.17 11.46 0.58
N THR A 146 -1.42 12.13 -0.53
CA THR A 146 -0.74 11.88 -1.79
C THR A 146 0.70 12.34 -1.67
N VAL A 147 1.64 11.44 -1.93
CA VAL A 147 3.07 11.68 -1.80
C VAL A 147 3.83 11.42 -3.09
N TYR A 148 3.23 10.73 -4.04
CA TYR A 148 3.89 10.33 -5.26
C TYR A 148 2.91 10.12 -6.40
N GLU A 149 3.30 10.51 -7.61
CA GLU A 149 2.62 10.16 -8.86
C GLU A 149 3.49 9.16 -9.61
N GLN A 150 2.91 8.01 -10.00
CA GLN A 150 3.68 6.95 -10.65
C GLN A 150 4.06 7.35 -12.07
N ASN A 151 5.36 7.26 -12.35
CA ASN A 151 5.88 7.26 -13.71
C ASN A 151 6.02 5.81 -14.17
N ARG A 152 5.23 5.40 -15.15
CA ARG A 152 5.32 4.09 -15.79
C ARG A 152 6.02 4.23 -17.13
N ALA A 153 6.96 3.35 -17.42
CA ALA A 153 7.65 3.32 -18.70
C ALA A 153 6.88 2.40 -19.65
N TYR A 154 6.14 2.98 -20.56
CA TYR A 154 5.43 2.23 -21.61
C TYR A 154 6.32 1.96 -22.81
N TYR A 155 6.07 0.83 -23.45
CA TYR A 155 6.70 0.45 -24.70
C TYR A 155 6.10 1.28 -25.85
N ASP A 156 6.98 1.87 -26.63
CA ASP A 156 6.62 2.55 -27.86
C ASP A 156 7.28 1.78 -29.03
N PRO A 157 6.48 1.17 -29.93
CA PRO A 157 6.99 0.41 -31.07
C PRO A 157 7.73 1.28 -32.09
N GLU A 158 7.47 2.60 -32.11
CA GLU A 158 8.12 3.56 -33.02
C GLU A 158 9.40 4.16 -32.42
N ALA A 159 9.70 3.90 -31.16
CA ALA A 159 10.90 4.44 -30.52
C ALA A 159 12.16 3.80 -31.11
N GLU A 160 13.15 4.63 -31.36
CA GLU A 160 14.48 4.16 -31.76
C GLU A 160 15.09 3.29 -30.67
N VAL A 161 15.63 2.14 -31.10
CA VAL A 161 16.33 1.19 -30.24
C VAL A 161 17.81 1.23 -30.60
N GLU A 162 18.67 1.30 -29.58
CA GLU A 162 20.11 1.31 -29.77
C GLU A 162 20.58 0.06 -30.52
N GLU A 163 21.50 0.23 -31.48
CA GLU A 163 22.05 -0.87 -32.27
C GLU A 163 22.63 -1.99 -31.39
N GLY A 164 22.29 -3.23 -31.73
CA GLY A 164 22.70 -4.41 -30.97
C GLY A 164 21.85 -4.68 -29.72
N THR A 165 20.69 -4.00 -29.58
CA THR A 165 19.72 -4.29 -28.51
C THR A 165 18.60 -5.18 -29.05
N ASP A 166 18.39 -6.33 -28.43
CA ASP A 166 17.24 -7.20 -28.67
C ASP A 166 16.07 -6.78 -27.77
N VAL A 167 14.87 -6.65 -28.35
CA VAL A 167 13.64 -6.35 -27.63
C VAL A 167 12.67 -7.54 -27.77
N THR A 168 12.36 -8.19 -26.66
CA THR A 168 11.48 -9.37 -26.64
C THR A 168 10.43 -9.25 -25.56
N ASP A 169 9.38 -10.07 -25.65
CA ASP A 169 8.46 -10.26 -24.52
C ASP A 169 9.17 -10.96 -23.38
N ALA A 170 8.98 -10.45 -22.16
CA ALA A 170 9.57 -11.06 -20.97
C ALA A 170 8.84 -12.37 -20.65
N SER A 171 9.60 -13.38 -20.30
CA SER A 171 9.13 -14.67 -19.78
C SER A 171 9.51 -14.85 -18.32
N VAL A 172 8.96 -15.88 -17.69
CA VAL A 172 9.26 -16.18 -16.24
C VAL A 172 10.75 -16.46 -16.05
N GLU A 173 11.45 -17.00 -17.07
CA GLU A 173 12.89 -17.25 -17.03
C GLU A 173 13.73 -15.95 -17.01
N ASP A 174 13.14 -14.83 -17.40
CA ASP A 174 13.79 -13.52 -17.36
C ASP A 174 13.69 -12.83 -15.98
N ALA A 175 12.80 -13.31 -15.10
CA ALA A 175 12.44 -12.66 -13.84
C ALA A 175 13.64 -12.36 -12.93
N GLU A 176 14.60 -13.27 -12.82
CA GLU A 176 15.81 -13.05 -12.02
C GLU A 176 16.69 -11.93 -12.60
N LYS A 177 16.91 -11.91 -13.92
CA LYS A 177 17.69 -10.88 -14.59
C LYS A 177 17.01 -9.51 -14.48
N MET A 178 15.70 -9.47 -14.61
CA MET A 178 14.88 -8.27 -14.42
C MET A 178 15.01 -7.74 -12.99
N ALA A 179 14.99 -8.62 -12.00
CA ALA A 179 15.14 -8.26 -10.58
C ALA A 179 16.52 -7.64 -10.30
N VAL A 180 17.59 -8.25 -10.80
CA VAL A 180 18.96 -7.74 -10.64
C VAL A 180 19.12 -6.36 -11.29
N TYR A 181 18.65 -6.22 -12.53
CA TYR A 181 18.70 -4.93 -13.24
C TYR A 181 17.97 -3.83 -12.48
N MET A 182 16.74 -4.11 -12.04
CA MET A 182 15.91 -3.10 -11.41
C MET A 182 16.41 -2.74 -10.00
N GLU A 183 16.94 -3.69 -9.23
CA GLU A 183 17.55 -3.40 -7.92
C GLU A 183 18.75 -2.44 -8.09
N GLY A 184 19.61 -2.68 -9.08
CA GLY A 184 20.73 -1.79 -9.40
C GLY A 184 20.27 -0.36 -9.73
N ARG A 185 19.19 -0.23 -10.53
CA ARG A 185 18.63 1.06 -10.95
C ARG A 185 17.93 1.80 -9.82
N LEU A 186 17.07 1.09 -9.07
CA LEU A 186 16.25 1.72 -8.01
C LEU A 186 17.09 2.14 -6.81
N SER A 187 18.06 1.32 -6.39
CA SER A 187 18.92 1.62 -5.25
C SER A 187 19.82 2.84 -5.47
N GLN A 188 20.17 3.14 -6.72
CA GLN A 188 20.94 4.33 -7.08
C GLN A 188 20.09 5.58 -7.22
N SER A 189 18.81 5.43 -7.59
CA SER A 189 17.94 6.56 -7.97
C SER A 189 16.98 6.98 -6.85
N TYR A 190 16.64 6.06 -5.94
CA TYR A 190 15.58 6.30 -4.95
C TYR A 190 15.99 5.91 -3.54
N GLN A 191 15.54 6.69 -2.56
CA GLN A 191 15.69 6.39 -1.13
C GLN A 191 14.59 5.47 -0.62
N VAL A 192 13.43 5.48 -1.28
CA VAL A 192 12.28 4.63 -0.95
C VAL A 192 11.79 3.98 -2.24
N TYR A 193 11.77 2.65 -2.27
CA TYR A 193 11.29 1.89 -3.43
C TYR A 193 10.85 0.48 -3.04
N ALA A 194 9.92 -0.09 -3.81
CA ALA A 194 9.53 -1.49 -3.66
C ALA A 194 10.65 -2.42 -4.14
N LYS A 195 11.02 -3.38 -3.31
CA LYS A 195 11.97 -4.44 -3.66
C LYS A 195 11.33 -5.36 -4.71
N ARG A 196 11.92 -5.38 -5.90
CA ARG A 196 11.43 -6.14 -7.04
C ARG A 196 12.27 -7.39 -7.23
N ASN A 197 12.05 -8.38 -6.35
CA ASN A 197 12.74 -9.67 -6.42
C ASN A 197 12.19 -10.55 -7.57
N THR A 198 12.77 -11.74 -7.76
CA THR A 198 12.35 -12.69 -8.79
C THR A 198 10.86 -13.01 -8.70
N ALA A 199 10.35 -13.34 -7.52
CA ALA A 199 8.93 -13.66 -7.32
C ALA A 199 7.99 -12.46 -7.65
N TYR A 200 8.45 -11.23 -7.43
CA TYR A 200 7.73 -10.03 -7.86
C TYR A 200 7.56 -10.00 -9.38
N TYR A 201 8.65 -10.26 -10.15
CA TYR A 201 8.57 -10.25 -11.62
C TYR A 201 7.81 -11.44 -12.18
N GLU A 202 7.93 -12.62 -11.59
CA GLU A 202 7.09 -13.78 -11.97
C GLU A 202 5.61 -13.46 -11.87
N ARG A 203 5.18 -12.81 -10.76
CA ARG A 203 3.79 -12.37 -10.58
C ARG A 203 3.41 -11.25 -11.54
N LEU A 204 4.28 -10.27 -11.75
CA LEU A 204 4.02 -9.11 -12.61
C LEU A 204 3.86 -9.53 -14.09
N ILE A 205 4.67 -10.48 -14.57
CA ILE A 205 4.55 -11.03 -15.92
C ILE A 205 3.19 -11.71 -16.10
N LYS A 206 2.76 -12.51 -15.12
CA LYS A 206 1.43 -13.15 -15.14
C LYS A 206 0.29 -12.12 -15.06
N GLU A 207 0.48 -11.05 -14.27
CA GLU A 207 -0.50 -9.96 -14.12
C GLU A 207 -0.76 -9.28 -15.45
N TYR A 208 0.29 -8.83 -16.15
CA TYR A 208 0.10 -8.22 -17.47
C TYR A 208 -0.47 -9.20 -18.49
N ALA A 209 -0.04 -10.47 -18.48
CA ALA A 209 -0.55 -11.48 -19.39
C ALA A 209 -2.05 -11.75 -19.18
N SER A 210 -2.55 -11.66 -17.94
CA SER A 210 -3.98 -11.84 -17.62
C SER A 210 -4.88 -10.73 -18.17
N ASP A 211 -4.33 -9.54 -18.44
CA ASP A 211 -5.01 -8.41 -19.07
C ASP A 211 -4.66 -8.25 -20.57
N GLY A 212 -4.04 -9.26 -21.18
CA GLY A 212 -3.66 -9.23 -22.59
C GLY A 212 -2.45 -8.35 -22.91
N GLY A 213 -1.76 -7.85 -21.89
CA GLY A 213 -0.53 -7.09 -22.00
C GLY A 213 0.72 -7.95 -21.80
N THR A 214 1.89 -7.33 -21.86
CA THR A 214 3.18 -7.97 -21.59
C THR A 214 4.21 -6.95 -21.08
N LEU A 215 5.34 -7.44 -20.61
CA LEU A 215 6.52 -6.62 -20.35
C LEU A 215 7.52 -6.81 -21.50
N LYS A 216 7.99 -5.72 -22.09
CA LYS A 216 9.12 -5.76 -23.04
C LYS A 216 10.41 -5.66 -22.28
N ILE A 217 11.31 -6.59 -22.55
CA ILE A 217 12.66 -6.61 -21.98
C ILE A 217 13.69 -6.28 -23.07
N TYR A 218 14.53 -5.32 -22.79
CA TYR A 218 15.62 -4.88 -23.65
C TYR A 218 16.90 -5.56 -23.19
N LYS A 219 17.62 -6.20 -24.10
CA LYS A 219 18.87 -6.92 -23.81
C LYS A 219 19.97 -6.49 -24.80
N LYS A 220 21.14 -6.15 -24.25
CA LYS A 220 22.34 -5.89 -25.03
C LYS A 220 23.45 -6.82 -24.54
N GLU A 221 24.05 -7.60 -25.43
CA GLU A 221 25.04 -8.62 -25.10
C GLU A 221 24.58 -9.58 -23.98
N GLY A 222 23.26 -9.88 -23.95
CA GLY A 222 22.63 -10.77 -22.96
C GLY A 222 22.32 -10.13 -21.60
N ALA A 223 22.74 -8.88 -21.36
CA ALA A 223 22.41 -8.12 -20.15
C ALA A 223 21.12 -7.31 -20.35
N VAL A 224 20.27 -7.23 -19.32
CA VAL A 224 19.07 -6.39 -19.32
C VAL A 224 19.47 -4.92 -19.24
N THR A 225 18.96 -4.10 -20.17
CA THR A 225 19.23 -2.66 -20.24
C THR A 225 17.99 -1.80 -19.99
N ASP A 226 16.77 -2.33 -20.26
CA ASP A 226 15.53 -1.66 -19.90
C ASP A 226 14.36 -2.65 -19.80
N ILE A 227 13.27 -2.22 -19.14
CA ILE A 227 12.02 -2.96 -19.00
C ILE A 227 10.88 -1.96 -19.21
N LYS A 228 9.97 -2.22 -20.15
CA LYS A 228 8.82 -1.38 -20.46
C LYS A 228 7.52 -2.16 -20.47
N ILE A 229 6.43 -1.48 -20.20
CA ILE A 229 5.07 -2.04 -20.16
C ILE A 229 4.49 -1.96 -21.58
N ALA A 230 4.07 -3.08 -22.15
CA ALA A 230 3.31 -3.15 -23.39
C ALA A 230 1.87 -3.56 -23.07
N ALA A 231 1.10 -2.61 -22.61
CA ALA A 231 -0.32 -2.68 -22.29
C ALA A 231 -0.95 -1.31 -22.53
N GLU A 232 -2.26 -1.22 -22.50
CA GLU A 232 -2.95 0.06 -22.52
C GLU A 232 -2.52 0.90 -21.30
N ALA A 233 -2.29 2.19 -21.53
CA ALA A 233 -1.90 3.09 -20.44
C ALA A 233 -3.07 3.27 -19.46
N GLU A 234 -2.85 2.99 -18.19
CA GLU A 234 -3.82 3.27 -17.14
C GLU A 234 -3.82 4.79 -16.82
N GLU A 235 -4.28 5.59 -17.77
CA GLU A 235 -4.51 7.00 -17.54
C GLU A 235 -6.01 7.22 -17.33
N VAL A 236 -6.37 7.70 -16.14
CA VAL A 236 -7.72 8.19 -15.88
C VAL A 236 -7.70 9.69 -16.09
N ASP A 237 -8.41 10.17 -17.10
CA ASP A 237 -8.50 11.60 -17.45
C ASP A 237 -7.14 12.29 -17.73
N GLY A 238 -6.13 11.54 -18.22
CA GLY A 238 -4.77 12.05 -18.47
C GLY A 238 -3.93 12.28 -17.19
N GLU A 239 -4.43 11.91 -16.01
CA GLU A 239 -3.69 11.98 -14.74
C GLU A 239 -2.93 10.70 -14.46
N LYS A 240 -1.69 10.84 -13.97
CA LYS A 240 -0.88 9.71 -13.53
C LYS A 240 -1.46 9.07 -12.27
N PRO A 241 -1.32 7.74 -12.10
CA PRO A 241 -1.73 7.07 -10.89
C PRO A 241 -1.07 7.67 -9.65
N LYS A 242 -1.87 8.05 -8.66
CA LYS A 242 -1.42 8.67 -7.41
C LYS A 242 -1.21 7.62 -6.33
N ILE A 243 -0.16 7.77 -5.55
CA ILE A 243 0.10 6.97 -4.35
C ILE A 243 -0.18 7.82 -3.12
N MET A 244 -1.10 7.34 -2.29
CA MET A 244 -1.33 7.90 -0.97
C MET A 244 -0.68 7.03 0.09
N ILE A 245 -0.03 7.67 1.06
CA ILE A 245 0.59 7.02 2.22
C ILE A 245 -0.12 7.48 3.50
N ARG A 246 -0.11 6.60 4.51
CA ARG A 246 -0.44 6.93 5.90
C ARG A 246 0.60 6.33 6.83
N ILE A 247 1.13 7.16 7.72
CA ILE A 247 2.02 6.69 8.80
C ILE A 247 1.20 5.83 9.77
N ILE A 248 1.70 4.64 10.09
CA ILE A 248 1.11 3.69 11.05
C ILE A 248 1.76 3.89 12.42
N ASP A 249 3.08 3.82 12.50
CA ASP A 249 3.85 4.05 13.74
C ASP A 249 4.76 5.26 13.55
N VAL A 250 4.41 6.35 14.21
CA VAL A 250 5.15 7.62 14.12
C VAL A 250 6.59 7.46 14.60
N ARG A 251 6.85 6.70 15.66
CA ARG A 251 8.24 6.50 16.16
C ARG A 251 9.07 5.73 15.14
N ARG A 252 8.55 4.65 14.59
CA ARG A 252 9.24 3.86 13.57
C ARG A 252 9.48 4.67 12.29
N MET A 253 8.52 5.52 11.91
CA MET A 253 8.67 6.41 10.76
C MET A 253 9.77 7.44 10.99
N LEU A 254 9.77 8.16 12.11
CA LEU A 254 10.79 9.14 12.45
C LEU A 254 12.18 8.52 12.56
N MET A 255 12.31 7.31 13.13
CA MET A 255 13.58 6.57 13.17
C MET A 255 14.07 6.09 11.80
N SER A 256 13.23 6.13 10.78
CA SER A 256 13.61 5.77 9.40
C SER A 256 14.19 6.96 8.61
N LEU A 257 14.13 8.18 9.17
CA LEU A 257 14.66 9.39 8.54
C LEU A 257 16.20 9.35 8.50
N ARG A 258 16.75 9.94 7.44
CA ARG A 258 18.19 10.22 7.31
C ARG A 258 18.38 11.73 7.40
N LEU A 259 19.04 12.18 8.47
CA LEU A 259 19.33 13.59 8.66
C LEU A 259 20.49 14.04 7.76
N LYS A 260 20.40 15.23 7.19
CA LYS A 260 21.46 15.86 6.40
C LYS A 260 22.24 16.92 7.22
N THR A 261 21.70 17.32 8.36
CA THR A 261 22.27 18.32 9.27
C THR A 261 21.77 18.07 10.69
N PHE A 262 22.24 18.85 11.65
CA PHE A 262 21.69 18.81 13.02
C PHE A 262 20.20 19.09 13.02
N MET A 263 19.47 18.26 13.76
CA MET A 263 18.05 18.42 14.06
C MET A 263 17.85 18.28 15.57
N GLY A 264 17.08 19.19 16.16
CA GLY A 264 16.67 19.13 17.56
C GLY A 264 15.34 19.84 17.68
N THR A 265 14.24 19.11 17.93
CA THR A 265 12.89 19.67 18.10
C THR A 265 12.04 18.77 18.97
N CYS A 266 11.01 19.33 19.58
CA CYS A 266 10.02 18.62 20.39
C CYS A 266 8.62 19.03 19.93
N PHE A 267 7.77 18.08 19.56
CA PHE A 267 6.41 18.36 19.12
C PHE A 267 5.44 17.27 19.55
N THR A 268 4.18 17.66 19.61
CA THR A 268 3.08 16.72 19.93
C THR A 268 2.47 16.19 18.63
N VAL A 269 2.25 14.88 18.56
CA VAL A 269 1.54 14.24 17.45
C VAL A 269 0.12 13.89 17.88
N THR A 270 -0.84 14.08 16.98
CA THR A 270 -2.22 13.67 17.15
C THR A 270 -2.65 12.73 16.01
N ASP A 271 -3.31 11.63 16.39
CA ASP A 271 -3.85 10.63 15.49
C ASP A 271 -5.28 10.25 15.93
N PRO A 272 -6.30 10.48 15.10
CA PRO A 272 -7.69 10.16 15.46
C PRO A 272 -8.01 8.66 15.37
N VAL A 273 -7.10 7.84 14.78
CA VAL A 273 -7.32 6.41 14.54
C VAL A 273 -6.44 5.54 15.43
N ILE A 274 -5.13 5.77 15.43
CA ILE A 274 -4.16 5.01 16.21
C ILE A 274 -3.78 5.82 17.46
N LYS A 275 -4.34 5.45 18.59
CA LYS A 275 -4.20 6.22 19.84
C LYS A 275 -2.76 6.26 20.35
N GLU A 276 -2.00 5.24 20.07
CA GLU A 276 -0.61 5.08 20.46
C GLU A 276 0.32 6.13 19.84
N ASN A 277 -0.09 6.73 18.73
CA ASN A 277 0.61 7.85 18.09
C ASN A 277 0.39 9.20 18.79
N ASN A 278 -0.63 9.32 19.68
CA ASN A 278 -0.91 10.55 20.41
C ASN A 278 0.11 10.74 21.54
N ARG A 279 1.20 11.41 21.23
CA ARG A 279 2.33 11.63 22.17
C ARG A 279 3.14 12.86 21.84
N CYS A 280 3.85 13.37 22.82
CA CYS A 280 4.91 14.33 22.61
C CYS A 280 6.21 13.57 22.33
N VAL A 281 6.89 13.90 21.24
CA VAL A 281 8.16 13.30 20.85
C VAL A 281 9.25 14.36 20.78
N MET A 282 10.43 14.04 21.29
CA MET A 282 11.63 14.81 21.06
C MET A 282 12.52 14.05 20.10
N ILE A 283 12.88 14.71 19.00
CA ILE A 283 13.78 14.19 17.99
C ILE A 283 15.07 15.00 18.03
N THR A 284 16.20 14.32 18.04
CA THR A 284 17.51 14.94 17.91
C THR A 284 18.45 14.06 17.10
N GLY A 285 19.49 14.65 16.56
CA GLY A 285 20.51 13.91 15.80
C GLY A 285 21.25 14.76 14.80
N THR A 286 22.17 14.11 14.09
CA THR A 286 22.97 14.66 13.00
C THR A 286 23.08 13.65 11.88
N GLU A 287 23.70 14.02 10.77
CA GLU A 287 24.03 13.11 9.68
C GLU A 287 24.93 11.93 10.13
N PHE A 288 25.73 12.12 11.17
CA PHE A 288 26.67 11.12 11.69
C PHE A 288 26.05 10.24 12.79
N SER A 289 25.25 10.82 13.68
CA SER A 289 24.63 10.07 14.79
C SER A 289 23.35 9.34 14.36
N GLY A 290 22.75 9.74 13.24
CA GLY A 290 21.39 9.36 12.88
C GLY A 290 20.36 10.02 13.79
N VAL A 291 19.12 9.50 13.75
CA VAL A 291 17.98 9.98 14.53
C VAL A 291 17.96 9.31 15.91
N MET A 292 17.80 10.11 16.94
CA MET A 292 17.48 9.68 18.30
C MET A 292 16.11 10.21 18.70
N LEU A 293 15.23 9.32 19.18
CA LEU A 293 13.90 9.66 19.63
C LEU A 293 13.75 9.42 21.13
N MET A 294 13.20 10.40 21.81
CA MET A 294 12.84 10.33 23.22
C MET A 294 11.38 10.75 23.40
N ASP A 295 10.77 10.35 24.51
CA ASP A 295 9.48 10.90 24.89
C ASP A 295 9.68 12.36 25.32
N GLY A 296 8.97 13.26 24.66
CA GLY A 296 8.97 14.68 24.99
C GLY A 296 8.01 14.98 26.14
N LYS A 297 8.21 16.12 26.76
CA LYS A 297 7.25 16.66 27.71
C LYS A 297 6.36 17.68 27.03
N PRO A 298 5.03 17.66 27.24
CA PRO A 298 4.11 18.60 26.60
C PRO A 298 4.48 20.07 26.72
N GLU A 299 5.07 20.47 27.90
CA GLU A 299 5.54 21.82 28.16
C GLU A 299 6.72 22.26 27.26
N ASN A 300 7.44 21.31 26.68
CA ASN A 300 8.56 21.57 25.78
C ASN A 300 8.14 21.47 24.28
N SER A 301 6.87 21.21 24.01
CA SER A 301 6.36 21.06 22.65
C SER A 301 6.34 22.40 21.90
N GLU A 302 7.03 22.45 20.76
CA GLU A 302 7.05 23.62 19.88
C GLU A 302 5.78 23.76 19.05
N GLY A 303 4.94 22.70 19.02
CA GLY A 303 3.68 22.70 18.31
C GLY A 303 3.03 21.33 18.25
N THR A 304 1.87 21.27 17.60
CA THR A 304 1.12 20.01 17.37
C THR A 304 1.02 19.73 15.90
N LEU A 305 1.37 18.51 15.50
CA LEU A 305 1.24 17.99 14.16
C LEU A 305 0.22 16.85 14.15
N THR A 306 -0.67 16.84 13.18
CA THR A 306 -1.48 15.64 12.88
C THR A 306 -0.60 14.61 12.16
N VAL A 307 -0.97 13.33 12.24
CA VAL A 307 -0.31 12.29 11.44
C VAL A 307 -0.39 12.65 9.94
N ALA A 308 -1.49 13.24 9.49
CA ALA A 308 -1.64 13.73 8.13
C ALA A 308 -0.60 14.80 7.75
N ALA A 309 -0.38 15.80 8.62
CA ALA A 309 0.62 16.83 8.40
C ALA A 309 2.03 16.21 8.36
N LEU A 310 2.32 15.29 9.28
CA LEU A 310 3.61 14.59 9.33
C LEU A 310 3.85 13.72 8.07
N THR A 311 2.78 13.15 7.49
CA THR A 311 2.87 12.37 6.24
C THR A 311 3.18 13.26 5.03
N SER A 312 2.84 14.56 5.08
CA SER A 312 3.06 15.52 3.99
C SER A 312 4.44 16.19 4.02
N LEU A 313 5.20 16.05 5.11
CA LEU A 313 6.57 16.56 5.25
C LEU A 313 7.57 15.67 4.54
#